data_ab7dd30f106e650371a60b6a4a918f16
#
_entry.id   ab7dd30f106e650371a60b6a4a918f16
#
_cell.length_a   1.000
_cell.length_b   1.000
_cell.length_c   1.000
_cell.angle_alpha   90.00
_cell.angle_beta   90.00
_cell.angle_gamma   90.00
#
_symmetry.space_group_name_H-M   'P 1'
#
loop_
_entity.id
_entity.type
_entity.pdbx_description
1 polymer ?
#
loop_
_entity_poly.entity_id
_entity_poly.type
_entity_poly.pdbx_seq_one_letter_code
_entity_poly.pdbx_strand_id
1 'polypeptide(L)'
;MNTYQLNNGVEIPVLGFGTFKAKDGEEAYRAVLEALKAGYRHIDTAAIYQNEESVGQAIKDSGVPREEMFVTTKLWNSQQTYEQTRQALEKSIEKLGLDYLDLYLIHWPNPKPLRENDAWKTRNAEVWRAMEDLYQEGKIRAIGVSNFLPHHLDALLKTATIVPAVNQVRLAPGVYQEEVVAYCREKGILLEAWGPFGQGELFDSKQVQEIAANHGKSVAQIALAWSLAEGFLPLPKSVTTSRIQANLDCFGIELSHEERETLKTTAVQSGAPRVDDVDF
;
A
#
# COMPACT_ATOMS: atom_id res chain seq x y z
N MET A 1 13.73 -11.23 -4.85
CA MET A 1 13.12 -9.92 -5.22
C MET A 1 13.94 -8.84 -4.55
N ASN A 2 14.16 -7.69 -5.17
CA ASN A 2 14.82 -6.57 -4.52
C ASN A 2 13.95 -6.04 -3.36
N THR A 3 14.60 -5.44 -2.36
CA THR A 3 13.95 -4.90 -1.15
C THR A 3 14.30 -3.43 -0.95
N TYR A 4 13.40 -2.69 -0.31
CA TYR A 4 13.71 -1.43 0.36
C TYR A 4 13.94 -1.71 1.84
N GLN A 5 14.79 -0.92 2.49
CA GLN A 5 14.94 -0.94 3.93
C GLN A 5 14.04 0.13 4.56
N LEU A 6 13.15 -0.29 5.45
CA LEU A 6 12.33 0.63 6.25
C LEU A 6 13.17 1.34 7.33
N ASN A 7 12.66 2.43 7.89
CA ASN A 7 13.33 3.22 8.90
C ASN A 7 13.63 2.45 10.22
N ASN A 8 12.99 1.32 10.43
CA ASN A 8 13.23 0.41 11.55
C ASN A 8 14.14 -0.78 11.19
N GLY A 9 14.72 -0.80 9.98
CA GLY A 9 15.64 -1.84 9.51
C GLY A 9 14.97 -3.07 8.89
N VAL A 10 13.64 -3.18 8.90
CA VAL A 10 12.92 -4.28 8.25
C VAL A 10 13.01 -4.11 6.74
N GLU A 11 13.27 -5.20 6.03
CA GLU A 11 13.27 -5.23 4.57
C GLU A 11 11.87 -5.52 4.03
N ILE A 12 11.44 -4.74 3.03
CA ILE A 12 10.15 -4.88 2.33
C ILE A 12 10.40 -5.05 0.83
N PRO A 13 9.77 -6.05 0.15
CA PRO A 13 9.89 -6.19 -1.32
C PRO A 13 9.47 -4.92 -2.05
N VAL A 14 10.24 -4.50 -3.05
CA VAL A 14 10.01 -3.23 -3.79
C VAL A 14 8.70 -3.21 -4.61
N LEU A 15 8.04 -4.35 -4.77
CA LEU A 15 6.77 -4.52 -5.48
C LEU A 15 5.86 -5.41 -4.65
N GLY A 16 4.65 -4.96 -4.35
CA GLY A 16 3.64 -5.75 -3.66
C GLY A 16 2.46 -6.13 -4.57
N PHE A 17 1.58 -6.98 -4.08
CA PHE A 17 0.36 -7.40 -4.74
C PHE A 17 -0.85 -6.94 -3.93
N GLY A 18 -1.65 -6.03 -4.49
CA GLY A 18 -2.85 -5.50 -3.86
C GLY A 18 -4.07 -6.41 -4.05
N THR A 19 -4.94 -6.46 -3.05
CA THR A 19 -6.16 -7.29 -3.08
C THR A 19 -7.46 -6.48 -3.09
N PHE A 20 -7.40 -5.15 -3.12
CA PHE A 20 -8.59 -4.30 -3.15
C PHE A 20 -9.50 -4.64 -4.34
N LYS A 21 -10.82 -4.80 -4.10
CA LYS A 21 -11.82 -5.24 -5.08
C LYS A 21 -11.60 -6.65 -5.65
N ALA A 22 -10.73 -7.47 -5.09
CA ALA A 22 -10.80 -8.91 -5.31
C ALA A 22 -11.91 -9.45 -4.40
N LYS A 23 -12.91 -10.11 -4.99
CA LYS A 23 -14.04 -10.64 -4.23
C LYS A 23 -13.58 -11.78 -3.33
N ASP A 24 -14.10 -11.81 -2.11
CA ASP A 24 -13.85 -12.91 -1.19
C ASP A 24 -14.21 -14.27 -1.81
N GLY A 25 -13.59 -15.33 -1.35
CA GLY A 25 -13.72 -16.68 -1.91
C GLY A 25 -12.73 -16.91 -3.05
N GLU A 26 -13.18 -17.65 -4.08
CA GLU A 26 -12.33 -18.18 -5.16
C GLU A 26 -11.53 -17.10 -5.90
N GLU A 27 -12.09 -15.89 -6.11
CA GLU A 27 -11.40 -14.83 -6.86
C GLU A 27 -10.17 -14.29 -6.13
N ALA A 28 -10.33 -13.91 -4.85
CA ALA A 28 -9.22 -13.41 -4.04
C ALA A 28 -8.20 -14.51 -3.78
N TYR A 29 -8.67 -15.71 -3.44
CA TYR A 29 -7.81 -16.89 -3.23
C TYR A 29 -6.92 -17.16 -4.45
N ARG A 30 -7.52 -17.30 -5.65
CA ARG A 30 -6.75 -17.61 -6.87
C ARG A 30 -5.79 -16.48 -7.24
N ALA A 31 -6.23 -15.22 -7.13
CA ALA A 31 -5.39 -14.07 -7.47
C ALA A 31 -4.11 -14.03 -6.61
N VAL A 32 -4.24 -14.24 -5.28
CA VAL A 32 -3.10 -14.26 -4.36
C VAL A 32 -2.22 -15.49 -4.58
N LEU A 33 -2.83 -16.67 -4.76
CA LEU A 33 -2.06 -17.90 -5.03
C LEU A 33 -1.23 -17.78 -6.32
N GLU A 34 -1.81 -17.25 -7.39
CA GLU A 34 -1.10 -17.01 -8.66
C GLU A 34 -0.02 -15.93 -8.53
N ALA A 35 -0.26 -14.89 -7.72
CA ALA A 35 0.77 -13.90 -7.45
C ALA A 35 1.99 -14.52 -6.71
N LEU A 36 1.74 -15.32 -5.67
CA LEU A 36 2.80 -16.00 -4.93
C LEU A 36 3.57 -17.01 -5.81
N LYS A 37 2.86 -17.79 -6.66
CA LYS A 37 3.47 -18.68 -7.65
C LYS A 37 4.31 -17.92 -8.68
N ALA A 38 3.87 -16.75 -9.11
CA ALA A 38 4.59 -15.91 -10.05
C ALA A 38 5.86 -15.29 -9.44
N GLY A 39 5.99 -15.26 -8.11
CA GLY A 39 7.17 -14.75 -7.41
C GLY A 39 6.94 -13.48 -6.58
N TYR A 40 5.70 -12.99 -6.47
CA TYR A 40 5.42 -11.95 -5.47
C TYR A 40 5.70 -12.47 -4.06
N ARG A 41 6.20 -11.59 -3.21
CA ARG A 41 6.49 -11.90 -1.80
C ARG A 41 5.88 -10.88 -0.84
N HIS A 42 5.25 -9.83 -1.34
CA HIS A 42 4.50 -8.85 -0.56
C HIS A 42 3.03 -8.89 -0.97
N ILE A 43 2.14 -9.18 -0.02
CA ILE A 43 0.68 -9.20 -0.20
C ILE A 43 0.07 -8.10 0.65
N ASP A 44 -0.70 -7.20 0.01
CA ASP A 44 -1.40 -6.09 0.67
C ASP A 44 -2.91 -6.33 0.66
N THR A 45 -3.50 -6.39 1.83
CA THR A 45 -4.94 -6.46 2.04
C THR A 45 -5.41 -5.41 3.06
N ALA A 46 -6.66 -5.48 3.50
CA ALA A 46 -7.22 -4.66 4.58
C ALA A 46 -8.49 -5.32 5.16
N ALA A 47 -8.75 -5.09 6.44
CA ALA A 47 -9.95 -5.62 7.11
C ALA A 47 -11.25 -5.25 6.38
N ILE A 48 -11.34 -4.01 5.83
CA ILE A 48 -12.54 -3.53 5.12
C ILE A 48 -12.75 -4.22 3.76
N TYR A 49 -11.71 -4.85 3.17
CA TYR A 49 -11.86 -5.56 1.89
C TYR A 49 -12.64 -6.85 2.03
N GLN A 50 -12.82 -7.34 3.27
CA GLN A 50 -13.58 -8.54 3.63
C GLN A 50 -13.09 -9.81 2.91
N ASN A 51 -11.81 -9.87 2.55
CA ASN A 51 -11.20 -10.99 1.84
C ASN A 51 -9.96 -11.57 2.55
N GLU A 52 -9.74 -11.18 3.82
CA GLU A 52 -8.57 -11.64 4.59
C GLU A 52 -8.51 -13.17 4.74
N GLU A 53 -9.67 -13.85 4.88
CA GLU A 53 -9.73 -15.32 4.98
C GLU A 53 -9.25 -16.00 3.70
N SER A 54 -9.71 -15.53 2.55
CA SER A 54 -9.28 -16.04 1.23
C SER A 54 -7.80 -15.77 0.97
N VAL A 55 -7.32 -14.59 1.38
CA VAL A 55 -5.88 -14.22 1.31
C VAL A 55 -5.05 -15.16 2.19
N GLY A 56 -5.47 -15.38 3.43
CA GLY A 56 -4.79 -16.28 4.37
C GLY A 56 -4.74 -17.72 3.87
N GLN A 57 -5.85 -18.23 3.33
CA GLN A 57 -5.89 -19.56 2.74
C GLN A 57 -4.93 -19.69 1.54
N ALA A 58 -4.86 -18.67 0.67
CA ALA A 58 -3.93 -18.67 -0.45
C ALA A 58 -2.46 -18.62 -0.01
N ILE A 59 -2.15 -17.83 1.03
CA ILE A 59 -0.81 -17.80 1.65
C ILE A 59 -0.43 -19.19 2.14
N LYS A 60 -1.30 -19.84 2.91
CA LYS A 60 -1.08 -21.19 3.44
C LYS A 60 -0.85 -22.21 2.32
N ASP A 61 -1.68 -22.20 1.28
CA ASP A 61 -1.65 -23.19 0.20
C ASP A 61 -0.55 -22.91 -0.84
N SER A 62 0.08 -21.74 -0.81
CA SER A 62 1.17 -21.37 -1.73
C SER A 62 2.44 -22.21 -1.53
N GLY A 63 2.64 -22.76 -0.33
CA GLY A 63 3.85 -23.45 0.06
C GLY A 63 5.09 -22.56 0.22
N VAL A 64 4.94 -21.23 0.10
CA VAL A 64 6.03 -20.27 0.35
C VAL A 64 6.24 -20.16 1.86
N PRO A 65 7.48 -20.27 2.37
CA PRO A 65 7.76 -20.08 3.80
C PRO A 65 7.28 -18.72 4.30
N ARG A 66 6.69 -18.66 5.51
CA ARG A 66 6.14 -17.41 6.08
C ARG A 66 7.18 -16.30 6.19
N GLU A 67 8.40 -16.66 6.53
CA GLU A 67 9.54 -15.74 6.67
C GLU A 67 10.02 -15.13 5.34
N GLU A 68 9.66 -15.72 4.22
CA GLU A 68 9.93 -15.17 2.89
C GLU A 68 8.83 -14.21 2.40
N MET A 69 7.72 -14.12 3.15
CA MET A 69 6.59 -13.28 2.79
C MET A 69 6.56 -12.01 3.63
N PHE A 70 6.03 -10.96 3.02
CA PHE A 70 5.69 -9.71 3.66
C PHE A 70 4.18 -9.49 3.52
N VAL A 71 3.45 -9.51 4.64
CA VAL A 71 1.99 -9.41 4.65
C VAL A 71 1.55 -8.13 5.34
N THR A 72 0.78 -7.31 4.62
CA THR A 72 0.22 -6.05 5.08
C THR A 72 -1.29 -6.17 5.21
N THR A 73 -1.84 -5.70 6.32
CA THR A 73 -3.27 -5.37 6.44
C THR A 73 -3.48 -4.03 7.13
N LYS A 74 -4.73 -3.54 7.21
CA LYS A 74 -5.02 -2.17 7.62
C LYS A 74 -6.18 -2.12 8.60
N LEU A 75 -6.02 -1.29 9.62
CA LEU A 75 -7.05 -0.94 10.60
C LEU A 75 -8.11 -0.06 9.95
N TRP A 76 -9.37 -0.51 9.97
CA TRP A 76 -10.46 0.28 9.41
C TRP A 76 -10.91 1.42 10.34
N ASN A 77 -11.56 2.41 9.75
CA ASN A 77 -11.98 3.66 10.38
C ASN A 77 -12.95 3.51 11.57
N SER A 78 -13.69 2.39 11.62
CA SER A 78 -14.61 2.10 12.73
C SER A 78 -13.89 1.81 14.05
N GLN A 79 -12.61 1.49 14.02
CA GLN A 79 -11.79 1.23 15.21
C GLN A 79 -11.16 2.56 15.66
N GLN A 80 -11.53 3.02 16.85
CA GLN A 80 -11.22 4.38 17.30
C GLN A 80 -10.45 4.43 18.62
N THR A 81 -10.36 3.31 19.32
CA THR A 81 -9.73 3.24 20.65
C THR A 81 -8.55 2.27 20.66
N TYR A 82 -7.73 2.39 21.70
CA TYR A 82 -6.63 1.48 21.97
C TYR A 82 -7.08 0.01 21.98
N GLU A 83 -8.11 -0.31 22.74
CA GLU A 83 -8.60 -1.69 22.87
C GLU A 83 -9.20 -2.22 21.57
N GLN A 84 -9.96 -1.39 20.85
CA GLN A 84 -10.51 -1.77 19.55
C GLN A 84 -9.41 -2.05 18.52
N THR A 85 -8.30 -1.30 18.56
CA THR A 85 -7.14 -1.52 17.68
C THR A 85 -6.51 -2.88 17.93
N ARG A 86 -6.30 -3.23 19.20
CA ARG A 86 -5.74 -4.55 19.58
C ARG A 86 -6.64 -5.70 19.13
N GLN A 87 -7.93 -5.60 19.42
CA GLN A 87 -8.93 -6.61 19.02
C GLN A 87 -9.03 -6.73 17.48
N ALA A 88 -8.93 -5.62 16.75
CA ALA A 88 -8.95 -5.64 15.28
C ALA A 88 -7.73 -6.34 14.70
N LEU A 89 -6.54 -6.12 15.27
CA LEU A 89 -5.34 -6.85 14.85
C LEU A 89 -5.49 -8.36 15.08
N GLU A 90 -5.95 -8.77 16.26
CA GLU A 90 -6.16 -10.19 16.59
C GLU A 90 -7.11 -10.87 15.59
N LYS A 91 -8.21 -10.20 15.25
CA LYS A 91 -9.17 -10.68 14.24
C LYS A 91 -8.54 -10.78 12.84
N SER A 92 -7.73 -9.81 12.45
CA SER A 92 -7.04 -9.87 11.16
C SER A 92 -6.02 -11.00 11.11
N ILE A 93 -5.23 -11.19 12.17
CA ILE A 93 -4.27 -12.31 12.30
C ILE A 93 -5.00 -13.65 12.24
N GLU A 94 -6.12 -13.79 12.97
CA GLU A 94 -6.95 -15.00 12.95
C GLU A 94 -7.48 -15.32 11.54
N LYS A 95 -8.06 -14.32 10.85
CA LYS A 95 -8.58 -14.49 9.49
C LYS A 95 -7.50 -14.83 8.47
N LEU A 96 -6.35 -14.21 8.59
CA LEU A 96 -5.19 -14.47 7.75
C LEU A 96 -4.51 -15.82 8.10
N GLY A 97 -4.81 -16.42 9.26
CA GLY A 97 -4.18 -17.64 9.73
C GLY A 97 -2.68 -17.49 10.00
N LEU A 98 -2.28 -16.32 10.51
CA LEU A 98 -0.89 -15.94 10.77
C LEU A 98 -0.64 -15.79 12.27
N ASP A 99 0.64 -15.80 12.67
CA ASP A 99 1.06 -15.53 14.06
C ASP A 99 1.47 -14.05 14.26
N TYR A 100 1.89 -13.38 13.20
CA TYR A 100 2.32 -11.98 13.17
C TYR A 100 2.05 -11.33 11.80
N LEU A 101 2.05 -9.99 11.77
CA LEU A 101 2.04 -9.20 10.54
C LEU A 101 3.40 -8.57 10.27
N ASP A 102 3.73 -8.37 9.00
CA ASP A 102 4.93 -7.60 8.62
C ASP A 102 4.67 -6.11 8.68
N LEU A 103 3.48 -5.66 8.26
CA LEU A 103 3.10 -4.25 8.30
C LEU A 103 1.61 -4.09 8.65
N TYR A 104 1.32 -3.18 9.58
CA TYR A 104 -0.04 -2.79 9.92
C TYR A 104 -0.22 -1.29 9.76
N LEU A 105 -1.27 -0.88 9.05
CA LEU A 105 -1.49 0.52 8.69
C LEU A 105 -2.79 1.07 9.30
N ILE A 106 -2.78 2.34 9.74
CA ILE A 106 -4.02 3.12 9.87
C ILE A 106 -4.51 3.41 8.45
N HIS A 107 -5.73 2.98 8.09
CA HIS A 107 -6.20 3.02 6.70
C HIS A 107 -6.51 4.45 6.21
N TRP A 108 -7.12 5.29 7.05
CA TRP A 108 -7.41 6.69 6.76
C TRP A 108 -7.25 7.57 8.01
N PRO A 109 -6.70 8.78 7.87
CA PRO A 109 -6.42 9.65 9.02
C PRO A 109 -7.67 10.31 9.59
N ASN A 110 -8.61 10.71 8.74
CA ASN A 110 -9.66 11.69 9.05
C ASN A 110 -11.04 11.22 8.55
N PRO A 111 -11.61 10.12 9.12
CA PRO A 111 -12.95 9.68 8.75
C PRO A 111 -14.00 10.71 9.13
N LYS A 112 -15.05 10.82 8.30
CA LYS A 112 -16.11 11.84 8.41
C LYS A 112 -16.66 12.06 9.82
N PRO A 113 -16.95 11.01 10.61
CA PRO A 113 -17.47 11.20 11.97
C PRO A 113 -16.51 11.87 12.96
N LEU A 114 -15.20 11.93 12.64
CA LEU A 114 -14.16 12.47 13.52
C LEU A 114 -13.61 13.83 13.10
N ARG A 115 -14.19 14.46 12.07
CA ARG A 115 -13.74 15.78 11.58
C ARG A 115 -14.13 16.92 12.50
N GLU A 116 -15.28 16.79 13.15
CA GLU A 116 -15.74 17.80 14.07
C GLU A 116 -14.77 17.92 15.26
N ASN A 117 -14.36 19.16 15.57
CA ASN A 117 -13.42 19.48 16.66
C ASN A 117 -12.07 18.73 16.56
N ASP A 118 -11.68 18.33 15.36
CA ASP A 118 -10.41 17.60 15.13
C ASP A 118 -10.27 16.30 15.95
N ALA A 119 -11.37 15.62 16.25
CA ALA A 119 -11.37 14.40 17.06
C ALA A 119 -10.48 13.29 16.47
N TRP A 120 -10.22 13.32 15.15
CA TRP A 120 -9.30 12.42 14.47
C TRP A 120 -7.86 12.47 15.03
N LYS A 121 -7.43 13.63 15.57
CA LYS A 121 -6.08 13.77 16.16
C LYS A 121 -5.95 12.88 17.40
N THR A 122 -6.92 12.94 18.29
CA THR A 122 -6.95 12.11 19.51
C THR A 122 -7.10 10.63 19.16
N ARG A 123 -8.01 10.32 18.21
CA ARG A 123 -8.17 8.94 17.71
C ARG A 123 -6.87 8.39 17.15
N ASN A 124 -6.19 9.11 16.27
CA ASN A 124 -4.95 8.62 15.66
C ASN A 124 -3.84 8.43 16.71
N ALA A 125 -3.72 9.33 17.69
CA ALA A 125 -2.76 9.18 18.79
C ALA A 125 -3.03 7.93 19.63
N GLU A 126 -4.29 7.66 19.97
CA GLU A 126 -4.68 6.49 20.76
C GLU A 126 -4.48 5.18 20.00
N VAL A 127 -4.90 5.13 18.73
CA VAL A 127 -4.69 4.01 17.82
C VAL A 127 -3.19 3.75 17.62
N TRP A 128 -2.41 4.80 17.39
CA TRP A 128 -0.96 4.67 17.17
C TRP A 128 -0.26 4.09 18.39
N ARG A 129 -0.60 4.55 19.59
CA ARG A 129 -0.07 3.98 20.85
C ARG A 129 -0.34 2.49 20.95
N ALA A 130 -1.55 2.04 20.59
CA ALA A 130 -1.85 0.60 20.57
C ALA A 130 -0.99 -0.16 19.54
N MET A 131 -0.74 0.45 18.38
CA MET A 131 0.12 -0.16 17.35
C MET A 131 1.60 -0.19 17.80
N GLU A 132 2.08 0.82 18.51
CA GLU A 132 3.43 0.83 19.10
C GLU A 132 3.61 -0.29 20.12
N ASP A 133 2.63 -0.49 21.02
CA ASP A 133 2.68 -1.58 22.00
C ASP A 133 2.64 -2.97 21.32
N LEU A 134 1.78 -3.16 20.31
CA LEU A 134 1.73 -4.39 19.52
C LEU A 134 3.02 -4.67 18.74
N TYR A 135 3.69 -3.62 18.29
CA TYR A 135 5.02 -3.71 17.69
C TYR A 135 6.07 -4.16 18.72
N GLN A 136 6.07 -3.59 19.93
CA GLN A 136 6.98 -3.99 21.01
C GLN A 136 6.71 -5.43 21.49
N GLU A 137 5.48 -5.89 21.44
CA GLU A 137 5.08 -7.27 21.72
C GLU A 137 5.48 -8.27 20.62
N GLY A 138 6.00 -7.78 19.48
CA GLY A 138 6.41 -8.63 18.36
C GLY A 138 5.23 -9.16 17.51
N LYS A 139 4.02 -8.62 17.69
CA LYS A 139 2.86 -8.99 16.88
C LYS A 139 2.88 -8.36 15.48
N ILE A 140 3.63 -7.25 15.33
CA ILE A 140 3.78 -6.51 14.08
C ILE A 140 5.27 -6.19 13.91
N ARG A 141 5.84 -6.38 12.71
CA ARG A 141 7.25 -6.08 12.42
C ARG A 141 7.49 -4.63 12.04
N ALA A 142 6.50 -3.97 11.46
CA ALA A 142 6.52 -2.55 11.10
C ALA A 142 5.13 -1.95 11.20
N ILE A 143 5.03 -0.69 11.62
CA ILE A 143 3.78 0.06 11.71
C ILE A 143 3.84 1.28 10.80
N GLY A 144 2.70 1.62 10.20
CA GLY A 144 2.60 2.72 9.25
C GLY A 144 1.19 3.28 9.13
N VAL A 145 1.04 4.14 8.16
CA VAL A 145 -0.21 4.85 7.90
C VAL A 145 -0.58 4.76 6.41
N SER A 146 -1.81 5.11 6.09
CA SER A 146 -2.27 5.21 4.71
C SER A 146 -3.12 6.47 4.53
N ASN A 147 -2.92 7.15 3.40
CA ASN A 147 -3.61 8.39 3.04
C ASN A 147 -3.35 9.58 3.98
N PHE A 148 -2.25 9.59 4.73
CA PHE A 148 -1.90 10.71 5.59
C PHE A 148 -1.28 11.85 4.77
N LEU A 149 -1.83 13.04 4.89
CA LEU A 149 -1.26 14.28 4.40
C LEU A 149 -0.25 14.84 5.42
N PRO A 150 0.62 15.81 5.06
CA PRO A 150 1.61 16.38 5.98
C PRO A 150 1.03 16.81 7.34
N HIS A 151 -0.09 17.50 7.36
CA HIS A 151 -0.72 17.95 8.61
C HIS A 151 -1.25 16.81 9.50
N HIS A 152 -1.64 15.67 8.89
CA HIS A 152 -2.00 14.47 9.65
C HIS A 152 -0.76 13.84 10.30
N LEU A 153 0.34 13.75 9.55
CA LEU A 153 1.63 13.26 10.05
C LEU A 153 2.18 14.17 11.14
N ASP A 154 2.12 15.50 10.96
CA ASP A 154 2.53 16.47 12.00
C ASP A 154 1.75 16.29 13.30
N ALA A 155 0.44 16.04 13.20
CA ALA A 155 -0.39 15.82 14.39
C ALA A 155 -0.02 14.49 15.08
N LEU A 156 0.18 13.42 14.33
CA LEU A 156 0.57 12.10 14.83
C LEU A 156 1.94 12.14 15.51
N LEU A 157 2.93 12.75 14.86
CA LEU A 157 4.31 12.81 15.33
C LEU A 157 4.50 13.62 16.63
N LYS A 158 3.50 14.41 17.06
CA LYS A 158 3.54 15.08 18.37
C LYS A 158 3.45 14.11 19.55
N THR A 159 2.87 12.95 19.35
CA THR A 159 2.62 11.96 20.40
C THR A 159 3.28 10.61 20.10
N ALA A 160 3.59 10.33 18.84
CA ALA A 160 4.24 9.10 18.43
C ALA A 160 5.66 8.99 18.99
N THR A 161 6.03 7.81 19.48
CA THR A 161 7.42 7.45 19.87
C THR A 161 8.14 6.72 18.74
N ILE A 162 7.39 6.11 17.82
CA ILE A 162 7.89 5.44 16.63
C ILE A 162 7.39 6.21 15.40
N VAL A 163 8.31 6.60 14.53
CA VAL A 163 7.95 7.23 13.25
C VAL A 163 7.32 6.17 12.33
N PRO A 164 6.21 6.46 11.65
CA PRO A 164 5.64 5.54 10.66
C PRO A 164 6.70 5.04 9.68
N ALA A 165 6.77 3.74 9.47
CA ALA A 165 7.71 3.16 8.51
C ALA A 165 7.25 3.37 7.06
N VAL A 166 5.94 3.44 6.85
CA VAL A 166 5.28 3.54 5.55
C VAL A 166 4.14 4.56 5.60
N ASN A 167 3.96 5.31 4.51
CA ASN A 167 2.71 5.99 4.18
C ASN A 167 2.24 5.47 2.82
N GLN A 168 1.15 4.69 2.82
CA GLN A 168 0.57 4.14 1.60
C GLN A 168 -0.44 5.14 1.02
N VAL A 169 -0.09 5.80 -0.07
CA VAL A 169 -0.91 6.85 -0.71
C VAL A 169 -1.15 6.57 -2.18
N ARG A 170 -2.10 7.27 -2.78
CA ARG A 170 -2.33 7.16 -4.21
C ARG A 170 -1.18 7.82 -4.98
N LEU A 171 -0.37 7.01 -5.67
CA LEU A 171 0.69 7.48 -6.56
C LEU A 171 0.63 6.71 -7.88
N ALA A 172 0.65 7.45 -8.98
CA ALA A 172 0.63 6.91 -10.33
C ALA A 172 1.22 7.97 -11.29
N PRO A 173 1.60 7.62 -12.50
CA PRO A 173 1.79 8.65 -13.53
C PRO A 173 0.60 9.60 -13.56
N GLY A 174 0.87 10.92 -13.53
CA GLY A 174 -0.15 11.96 -13.41
C GLY A 174 -0.72 12.21 -12.02
N VAL A 175 -0.36 11.43 -11.01
CA VAL A 175 -0.76 11.63 -9.59
C VAL A 175 0.48 11.51 -8.71
N TYR A 176 1.23 12.58 -8.53
CA TYR A 176 2.51 12.55 -7.81
C TYR A 176 2.42 12.99 -6.35
N GLN A 177 1.50 13.88 -5.99
CA GLN A 177 1.32 14.42 -4.63
C GLN A 177 2.63 15.00 -4.02
N GLU A 178 3.20 16.03 -4.66
CA GLU A 178 4.53 16.57 -4.36
C GLU A 178 4.77 16.87 -2.87
N GLU A 179 3.81 17.50 -2.19
CA GLU A 179 3.93 17.84 -0.76
C GLU A 179 4.03 16.59 0.13
N VAL A 180 3.21 15.57 -0.16
CA VAL A 180 3.24 14.29 0.59
C VAL A 180 4.56 13.57 0.33
N VAL A 181 5.01 13.53 -0.92
CA VAL A 181 6.27 12.88 -1.30
C VAL A 181 7.45 13.55 -0.63
N ALA A 182 7.55 14.87 -0.70
CA ALA A 182 8.62 15.65 -0.09
C ALA A 182 8.65 15.45 1.43
N TYR A 183 7.50 15.53 2.08
CA TYR A 183 7.38 15.36 3.53
C TYR A 183 7.80 13.95 3.99
N CYS A 184 7.28 12.91 3.33
CA CYS A 184 7.62 11.54 3.70
C CYS A 184 9.11 11.24 3.50
N ARG A 185 9.71 11.73 2.41
CA ARG A 185 11.16 11.59 2.17
C ARG A 185 12.00 12.29 3.25
N GLU A 186 11.61 13.49 3.66
CA GLU A 186 12.28 14.21 4.76
C GLU A 186 12.25 13.42 6.08
N LYS A 187 11.12 12.75 6.36
CA LYS A 187 10.94 11.99 7.61
C LYS A 187 11.45 10.53 7.53
N GLY A 188 12.00 10.10 6.38
CA GLY A 188 12.43 8.71 6.19
C GLY A 188 11.27 7.70 6.18
N ILE A 189 10.08 8.13 5.73
CA ILE A 189 8.88 7.31 5.60
C ILE A 189 8.81 6.78 4.17
N LEU A 190 8.79 5.47 3.99
CA LEU A 190 8.64 4.87 2.66
C LEU A 190 7.24 5.12 2.10
N LEU A 191 7.18 5.45 0.81
CA LEU A 191 5.92 5.65 0.10
C LEU A 191 5.51 4.39 -0.65
N GLU A 192 4.38 3.80 -0.26
CA GLU A 192 3.70 2.79 -1.05
C GLU A 192 2.65 3.43 -1.96
N ALA A 193 2.60 2.97 -3.21
CA ALA A 193 1.76 3.52 -4.26
C ALA A 193 0.53 2.62 -4.51
N TRP A 194 -0.62 2.94 -3.91
CA TRP A 194 -1.85 2.28 -4.30
C TRP A 194 -2.44 2.90 -5.58
N GLY A 195 -3.11 2.07 -6.37
CA GLY A 195 -3.70 2.48 -7.65
C GLY A 195 -2.69 2.93 -8.69
N PRO A 196 -1.56 2.20 -8.90
CA PRO A 196 -0.45 2.62 -9.75
C PRO A 196 -0.82 2.77 -11.24
N PHE A 197 -2.02 2.34 -11.64
CA PHE A 197 -2.52 2.43 -13.00
C PHE A 197 -3.52 3.59 -13.21
N GLY A 198 -3.59 4.57 -12.29
CA GLY A 198 -4.51 5.71 -12.40
C GLY A 198 -5.98 5.29 -12.53
N GLN A 199 -6.40 4.21 -11.86
CA GLN A 199 -7.74 3.60 -11.98
C GLN A 199 -8.13 3.17 -13.42
N GLY A 200 -7.15 2.95 -14.27
CA GLY A 200 -7.34 2.53 -15.65
C GLY A 200 -7.18 3.64 -16.70
N GLU A 201 -7.18 4.92 -16.30
CA GLU A 201 -7.07 6.05 -17.22
C GLU A 201 -5.75 6.09 -18.00
N LEU A 202 -4.67 5.58 -17.42
CA LEU A 202 -3.37 5.53 -18.09
C LEU A 202 -3.37 4.67 -19.36
N PHE A 203 -4.27 3.69 -19.46
CA PHE A 203 -4.37 2.83 -20.63
C PHE A 203 -4.88 3.59 -21.88
N ASP A 204 -5.58 4.70 -21.69
CA ASP A 204 -6.10 5.56 -22.76
C ASP A 204 -5.18 6.78 -23.05
N SER A 205 -4.12 6.99 -22.26
CA SER A 205 -3.16 8.07 -22.47
C SER A 205 -2.24 7.78 -23.65
N LYS A 206 -2.32 8.58 -24.72
CA LYS A 206 -1.47 8.45 -25.90
C LYS A 206 0.02 8.58 -25.54
N GLN A 207 0.37 9.53 -24.69
CA GLN A 207 1.76 9.73 -24.25
C GLN A 207 2.32 8.50 -23.55
N VAL A 208 1.54 7.88 -22.66
CA VAL A 208 1.98 6.67 -21.96
C VAL A 208 2.04 5.47 -22.91
N GLN A 209 1.11 5.36 -23.87
CA GLN A 209 1.13 4.34 -24.92
C GLN A 209 2.37 4.46 -25.84
N GLU A 210 2.76 5.69 -26.21
CA GLU A 210 3.96 5.94 -27.00
C GLU A 210 5.23 5.53 -26.27
N ILE A 211 5.38 5.91 -25.00
CA ILE A 211 6.50 5.46 -24.16
C ILE A 211 6.52 3.94 -24.08
N ALA A 212 5.37 3.31 -23.82
CA ALA A 212 5.25 1.86 -23.74
C ALA A 212 5.69 1.17 -25.05
N ALA A 213 5.25 1.70 -26.20
CA ALA A 213 5.62 1.19 -27.52
C ALA A 213 7.15 1.31 -27.79
N ASN A 214 7.76 2.43 -27.41
CA ASN A 214 9.20 2.65 -27.57
C ASN A 214 10.04 1.65 -26.78
N HIS A 215 9.56 1.23 -25.62
CA HIS A 215 10.19 0.21 -24.77
C HIS A 215 9.78 -1.23 -25.13
N GLY A 216 8.82 -1.43 -26.05
CA GLY A 216 8.25 -2.76 -26.35
C GLY A 216 7.56 -3.38 -25.13
N LYS A 217 6.97 -2.54 -24.26
CA LYS A 217 6.33 -2.92 -23.00
C LYS A 217 4.87 -2.48 -22.95
N SER A 218 4.12 -3.01 -22.01
CA SER A 218 2.73 -2.55 -21.77
C SER A 218 2.70 -1.25 -20.95
N VAL A 219 1.61 -0.51 -21.05
CA VAL A 219 1.33 0.67 -20.19
C VAL A 219 1.44 0.34 -18.71
N ALA A 220 0.96 -0.85 -18.30
CA ALA A 220 1.06 -1.29 -16.90
C ALA A 220 2.52 -1.44 -16.46
N GLN A 221 3.37 -2.05 -17.27
CA GLN A 221 4.79 -2.23 -16.96
C GLN A 221 5.52 -0.89 -16.89
N ILE A 222 5.21 0.05 -17.78
CA ILE A 222 5.77 1.42 -17.74
C ILE A 222 5.33 2.17 -16.47
N ALA A 223 4.07 2.08 -16.09
CA ALA A 223 3.59 2.72 -14.86
C ALA A 223 4.27 2.16 -13.60
N LEU A 224 4.49 0.84 -13.55
CA LEU A 224 5.22 0.21 -12.45
C LEU A 224 6.71 0.58 -12.46
N ALA A 225 7.35 0.58 -13.63
CA ALA A 225 8.74 1.00 -13.77
C ALA A 225 8.94 2.47 -13.34
N TRP A 226 8.00 3.35 -13.68
CA TRP A 226 8.01 4.73 -13.22
C TRP A 226 7.92 4.82 -11.69
N SER A 227 6.98 4.10 -11.07
CA SER A 227 6.87 4.07 -9.61
C SER A 227 8.17 3.63 -8.94
N LEU A 228 8.80 2.57 -9.45
CA LEU A 228 10.09 2.07 -8.96
C LEU A 228 11.22 3.09 -9.17
N ALA A 229 11.26 3.76 -10.34
CA ALA A 229 12.26 4.79 -10.65
C ALA A 229 12.11 6.04 -9.75
N GLU A 230 10.88 6.34 -9.30
CA GLU A 230 10.61 7.37 -8.30
C GLU A 230 10.89 6.92 -6.86
N GLY A 231 11.30 5.67 -6.64
CA GLY A 231 11.55 5.13 -5.30
C GLY A 231 10.27 4.79 -4.52
N PHE A 232 9.16 4.64 -5.21
CA PHE A 232 7.90 4.19 -4.61
C PHE A 232 7.79 2.67 -4.68
N LEU A 233 6.98 2.09 -3.78
CA LEU A 233 6.61 0.69 -3.78
C LEU A 233 5.20 0.53 -4.37
N PRO A 234 5.04 0.16 -5.66
CA PRO A 234 3.72 0.02 -6.25
C PRO A 234 3.02 -1.26 -5.81
N LEU A 235 1.69 -1.16 -5.69
CA LEU A 235 0.77 -2.24 -5.33
C LEU A 235 -0.22 -2.50 -6.48
N PRO A 236 0.22 -3.11 -7.59
CA PRO A 236 -0.69 -3.51 -8.66
C PRO A 236 -1.69 -4.57 -8.17
N LYS A 237 -2.93 -4.50 -8.67
CA LYS A 237 -3.97 -5.50 -8.45
C LYS A 237 -4.42 -6.07 -9.78
N SER A 238 -4.54 -7.39 -9.86
CA SER A 238 -5.19 -8.09 -10.96
C SER A 238 -5.81 -9.40 -10.47
N VAL A 239 -6.86 -9.86 -11.16
CA VAL A 239 -7.42 -11.21 -11.00
C VAL A 239 -7.17 -12.08 -12.24
N THR A 240 -6.40 -11.58 -13.18
CA THR A 240 -6.04 -12.27 -14.43
C THR A 240 -4.60 -12.76 -14.33
N THR A 241 -4.38 -14.06 -14.34
CA THR A 241 -3.06 -14.70 -14.17
C THR A 241 -2.00 -14.11 -15.11
N SER A 242 -2.29 -13.94 -16.40
CA SER A 242 -1.33 -13.40 -17.36
C SER A 242 -0.91 -11.96 -17.02
N ARG A 243 -1.82 -11.12 -16.50
CA ARG A 243 -1.50 -9.74 -16.06
C ARG A 243 -0.70 -9.75 -14.76
N ILE A 244 -1.00 -10.67 -13.83
CA ILE A 244 -0.24 -10.85 -12.58
C ILE A 244 1.22 -11.15 -12.93
N GLN A 245 1.46 -12.10 -13.83
CA GLN A 245 2.80 -12.47 -14.28
C GLN A 245 3.48 -11.33 -15.04
N ALA A 246 2.79 -10.71 -16.00
CA ALA A 246 3.35 -9.65 -16.83
C ALA A 246 3.77 -8.41 -16.02
N ASN A 247 3.09 -8.10 -14.91
CA ASN A 247 3.46 -6.97 -14.05
C ASN A 247 4.85 -7.15 -13.41
N LEU A 248 5.34 -8.37 -13.23
CA LEU A 248 6.70 -8.63 -12.74
C LEU A 248 7.79 -8.27 -13.75
N ASP A 249 7.46 -8.21 -15.04
CA ASP A 249 8.41 -7.82 -16.09
C ASP A 249 8.64 -6.29 -16.16
N CYS A 250 8.26 -5.56 -15.11
CA CYS A 250 8.55 -4.14 -14.97
C CYS A 250 10.00 -3.86 -14.52
N PHE A 251 10.68 -4.86 -13.96
CA PHE A 251 12.06 -4.71 -13.52
C PHE A 251 13.02 -4.59 -14.72
N GLY A 252 14.03 -3.72 -14.59
CA GLY A 252 15.03 -3.50 -15.62
C GLY A 252 14.57 -2.60 -16.80
N ILE A 253 13.38 -2.00 -16.72
CA ILE A 253 12.96 -0.94 -17.65
C ILE A 253 13.60 0.37 -17.19
N GLU A 254 14.52 0.89 -17.98
CA GLU A 254 15.22 2.15 -17.72
C GLU A 254 14.49 3.29 -18.44
N LEU A 255 13.74 4.09 -17.68
CA LEU A 255 13.08 5.29 -18.19
C LEU A 255 14.06 6.46 -18.18
N SER A 256 14.15 7.20 -19.30
CA SER A 256 14.91 8.44 -19.36
C SER A 256 14.31 9.52 -18.42
N HIS A 257 15.08 10.55 -18.13
CA HIS A 257 14.59 11.67 -17.32
C HIS A 257 13.37 12.35 -17.98
N GLU A 258 13.40 12.54 -19.29
CA GLU A 258 12.29 13.12 -20.05
C GLU A 258 11.01 12.29 -19.99
N GLU A 259 11.14 10.96 -20.13
CA GLU A 259 9.99 10.04 -19.99
C GLU A 259 9.42 10.06 -18.58
N ARG A 260 10.27 10.10 -17.54
CA ARG A 260 9.82 10.18 -16.15
C ARG A 260 9.06 11.47 -15.87
N GLU A 261 9.54 12.62 -16.33
CA GLU A 261 8.85 13.91 -16.21
C GLU A 261 7.54 13.92 -17.01
N THR A 262 7.53 13.35 -18.22
CA THR A 262 6.32 13.20 -19.02
C THR A 262 5.27 12.36 -18.29
N LEU A 263 5.67 11.23 -17.71
CA LEU A 263 4.79 10.36 -16.91
C LEU A 263 4.31 11.10 -15.66
N LYS A 264 5.18 11.81 -14.95
CA LYS A 264 4.82 12.59 -13.76
C LYS A 264 3.73 13.63 -14.04
N THR A 265 3.77 14.26 -15.20
CA THR A 265 2.85 15.36 -15.60
C THR A 265 1.71 14.91 -16.52
N THR A 266 1.61 13.62 -16.82
CA THR A 266 0.51 13.08 -17.64
C THR A 266 -0.86 13.45 -17.05
N ALA A 267 -1.78 13.88 -17.92
CA ALA A 267 -3.12 14.23 -17.49
C ALA A 267 -3.95 12.97 -17.15
N VAL A 268 -4.44 12.91 -15.93
CA VAL A 268 -5.44 11.95 -15.46
C VAL A 268 -6.58 12.71 -14.79
N GLN A 269 -7.83 12.27 -15.01
CA GLN A 269 -9.01 12.94 -14.44
C GLN A 269 -9.18 12.60 -12.97
N SER A 270 -8.91 11.35 -12.61
CA SER A 270 -8.99 10.85 -11.25
C SER A 270 -7.71 11.20 -10.46
N GLY A 271 -7.62 12.41 -9.94
CA GLY A 271 -6.51 12.89 -9.10
C GLY A 271 -6.37 12.15 -7.75
N ALA A 272 -5.48 12.66 -6.91
CA ALA A 272 -5.38 12.19 -5.52
C ALA A 272 -6.72 12.33 -4.79
N PRO A 273 -7.05 11.42 -3.84
CA PRO A 273 -8.27 11.57 -3.06
C PRO A 273 -8.22 12.85 -2.22
N ARG A 274 -9.35 13.52 -2.09
CA ARG A 274 -9.50 14.63 -1.16
C ARG A 274 -9.69 14.04 0.25
N VAL A 275 -8.55 13.69 0.87
CA VAL A 275 -8.51 12.89 2.12
C VAL A 275 -9.40 13.47 3.21
N ASP A 276 -9.43 14.81 3.33
CA ASP A 276 -10.23 15.49 4.33
C ASP A 276 -11.73 15.60 3.99
N ASP A 277 -12.11 15.14 2.79
CA ASP A 277 -13.50 15.23 2.29
C ASP A 277 -14.13 13.84 1.99
N VAL A 278 -13.43 12.72 2.24
CA VAL A 278 -13.98 11.37 1.99
C VAL A 278 -15.27 11.12 2.78
N ASP A 279 -16.24 10.42 2.19
CA ASP A 279 -17.60 10.26 2.74
C ASP A 279 -17.78 9.04 3.68
N PHE A 280 -16.72 8.55 4.29
CA PHE A 280 -16.76 7.41 5.23
C PHE A 280 -16.00 7.69 6.53
#